data_7a2b3b1ce17e9c5cc67a85fd369effe3
#
_entry.id   7a2b3b1ce17e9c5cc67a85fd369effe3
#
_cell.length_a   1.000
_cell.length_b   1.000
_cell.length_c   1.000
_cell.angle_alpha   90.00
_cell.angle_beta   90.00
_cell.angle_gamma   90.00
#
_symmetry.space_group_name_H-M   'P 1'
#
loop_
_entity.id
_entity.type
_entity.pdbx_description
1 polymer ?
#
loop_
_entity_poly.entity_id
_entity_poly.type
_entity_poly.pdbx_seq_one_letter_code
_entity_poly.pdbx_strand_id
1 'polypeptide(L)'
;MQTYTFLTVLLLFGFTANSQENNDTSYEQAIQFYHDKKYDSAAIIFEKILLNESMNNASNNYDAGCSWAQAGNANKAFYYLTNAAHKGYSNLSHIKMDKDLLLLHSDARWQGLVELITANYLKKNPSYNVQVANQLEEVFHRENKYRVILDSVVKANGWESSQAKIFSDSVRYTDSINLKIVQQIIEEHGWLGVETVGTIGNVALFMVIQHSGIEIQKRYFPLMEKAAKENKLEKSHLALLEDRIRMKEGKKQIYGSQLKWNEKKKINEFYPIEDEKNVNIRRQEVGLEPIESYAKKFGINYESKK
;
A
#
# COMPACT_ATOMS: atom_id res chain seq x y z
N MET A 1 -0.32 -6.16 4.65
CA MET A 1 0.99 -6.61 4.14
C MET A 1 0.71 -7.76 3.20
N GLN A 2 0.51 -7.48 1.93
CA GLN A 2 0.32 -8.52 0.91
C GLN A 2 1.68 -8.91 0.38
N THR A 3 2.05 -10.16 0.62
CA THR A 3 3.17 -10.81 -0.06
C THR A 3 2.71 -11.13 -1.47
N TYR A 4 3.29 -10.48 -2.46
CA TYR A 4 3.10 -10.86 -3.85
C TYR A 4 3.88 -12.14 -4.12
N THR A 5 3.15 -13.24 -4.24
CA THR A 5 3.71 -14.52 -4.71
C THR A 5 3.76 -14.47 -6.24
N PHE A 6 4.95 -14.53 -6.81
CA PHE A 6 5.14 -14.67 -8.25
C PHE A 6 4.64 -16.04 -8.70
N LEU A 7 3.62 -16.06 -9.55
CA LEU A 7 3.13 -17.25 -10.23
C LEU A 7 3.87 -17.39 -11.56
N THR A 8 4.79 -18.33 -11.62
CA THR A 8 5.51 -18.67 -12.85
C THR A 8 4.64 -19.57 -13.71
N VAL A 9 4.23 -19.08 -14.89
CA VAL A 9 3.60 -19.92 -15.91
C VAL A 9 4.72 -20.54 -16.76
N LEU A 10 4.88 -21.86 -16.66
CA LEU A 10 5.74 -22.66 -17.55
C LEU A 10 5.01 -22.90 -18.87
N LEU A 11 5.52 -22.36 -19.96
CA LEU A 11 5.21 -22.82 -21.33
C LEU A 11 6.49 -23.31 -21.98
N LEU A 12 6.51 -24.59 -22.27
CA LEU A 12 7.56 -25.30 -22.99
C LEU A 12 7.56 -24.92 -24.47
N PHE A 13 8.65 -24.35 -24.98
CA PHE A 13 9.08 -24.50 -26.37
C PHE A 13 10.60 -24.65 -26.41
N GLY A 14 11.03 -25.70 -27.11
CA GLY A 14 12.40 -26.15 -27.12
C GLY A 14 13.34 -25.40 -28.07
N PHE A 15 14.64 -25.58 -27.77
CA PHE A 15 15.84 -25.28 -28.55
C PHE A 15 16.30 -23.81 -28.63
N THR A 16 16.95 -23.37 -27.58
CA THR A 16 18.32 -22.76 -27.48
C THR A 16 18.75 -22.83 -26.01
N ALA A 17 19.03 -24.04 -25.51
CA ALA A 17 19.03 -24.33 -24.07
C ALA A 17 20.19 -23.73 -23.26
N ASN A 18 21.36 -23.39 -23.84
CA ASN A 18 22.52 -23.09 -23.00
C ASN A 18 22.69 -21.62 -22.54
N SER A 19 22.14 -20.64 -23.24
CA SER A 19 22.27 -19.24 -22.81
C SER A 19 21.11 -18.78 -21.90
N GLN A 20 19.94 -19.37 -22.06
CA GLN A 20 18.76 -19.04 -21.29
C GLN A 20 18.79 -19.69 -19.90
N GLU A 21 19.23 -20.96 -19.80
CA GLU A 21 19.44 -21.65 -18.52
C GLU A 21 20.49 -20.96 -17.61
N ASN A 22 21.59 -20.46 -18.18
CA ASN A 22 22.63 -19.74 -17.43
C ASN A 22 22.15 -18.35 -16.95
N ASN A 23 21.24 -17.71 -17.67
CA ASN A 23 20.70 -16.39 -17.31
C ASN A 23 19.65 -16.52 -16.21
N ASP A 24 18.78 -17.53 -16.27
CA ASP A 24 17.77 -17.77 -15.23
C ASP A 24 18.43 -18.15 -13.90
N THR A 25 19.46 -19.00 -13.91
CA THR A 25 20.22 -19.36 -12.70
C THR A 25 20.97 -18.16 -12.11
N SER A 26 21.49 -17.24 -12.93
CA SER A 26 22.17 -16.03 -12.45
C SER A 26 21.17 -15.03 -11.86
N TYR A 27 19.98 -14.87 -12.45
CA TYR A 27 18.94 -14.00 -11.91
C TYR A 27 18.44 -14.52 -10.55
N GLU A 28 18.12 -15.81 -10.45
CA GLU A 28 17.73 -16.45 -9.20
C GLU A 28 18.81 -16.31 -8.10
N GLN A 29 20.06 -16.43 -8.48
CA GLN A 29 21.20 -16.20 -7.56
C GLN A 29 21.25 -14.74 -7.05
N ALA A 30 21.04 -13.76 -7.93
CA ALA A 30 20.97 -12.35 -7.53
C ALA A 30 19.84 -12.10 -6.54
N ILE A 31 18.65 -12.63 -6.82
CA ILE A 31 17.47 -12.55 -5.94
C ILE A 31 17.76 -13.23 -4.58
N GLN A 32 18.40 -14.38 -4.58
CA GLN A 32 18.76 -15.07 -3.34
C GLN A 32 19.73 -14.21 -2.50
N PHE A 33 20.78 -13.63 -3.10
CA PHE A 33 21.67 -12.73 -2.39
C PHE A 33 20.93 -11.49 -1.85
N TYR A 34 19.98 -10.96 -2.59
CA TYR A 34 19.14 -9.84 -2.14
C TYR A 34 18.33 -10.21 -0.89
N HIS A 35 17.66 -11.36 -0.89
CA HIS A 35 16.92 -11.88 0.26
C HIS A 35 17.83 -12.16 1.47
N ASP A 36 19.05 -12.61 1.23
CA ASP A 36 20.08 -12.82 2.24
C ASP A 36 20.69 -11.49 2.74
N LYS A 37 20.23 -10.35 2.24
CA LYS A 37 20.76 -8.99 2.51
C LYS A 37 22.23 -8.79 2.11
N LYS A 38 22.72 -9.58 1.17
CA LYS A 38 24.05 -9.45 0.55
C LYS A 38 23.94 -8.55 -0.68
N TYR A 39 23.55 -7.30 -0.44
CA TYR A 39 23.12 -6.38 -1.50
C TYR A 39 24.21 -6.07 -2.53
N ASP A 40 25.47 -5.90 -2.10
CA ASP A 40 26.61 -5.73 -3.02
C ASP A 40 26.76 -6.91 -3.98
N SER A 41 26.64 -8.15 -3.45
CA SER A 41 26.75 -9.37 -4.26
C SER A 41 25.59 -9.46 -5.26
N ALA A 42 24.36 -9.16 -4.82
CA ALA A 42 23.19 -9.13 -5.69
C ALA A 42 23.39 -8.11 -6.81
N ALA A 43 23.78 -6.88 -6.47
CA ALA A 43 24.01 -5.79 -7.42
C ALA A 43 25.08 -6.12 -8.47
N ILE A 44 26.19 -6.73 -8.07
CA ILE A 44 27.27 -7.15 -9.01
C ILE A 44 26.76 -8.24 -9.97
N ILE A 45 25.90 -9.16 -9.50
CA ILE A 45 25.33 -10.18 -10.39
C ILE A 45 24.32 -9.54 -11.35
N PHE A 46 23.47 -8.61 -10.89
CA PHE A 46 22.60 -7.88 -11.78
C PHE A 46 23.39 -7.12 -12.84
N GLU A 47 24.51 -6.45 -12.50
CA GLU A 47 25.38 -5.81 -13.48
C GLU A 47 25.85 -6.78 -14.59
N LYS A 48 26.25 -8.01 -14.18
CA LYS A 48 26.66 -9.04 -15.14
C LYS A 48 25.51 -9.51 -16.04
N ILE A 49 24.33 -9.71 -15.46
CA ILE A 49 23.12 -10.08 -16.19
C ILE A 49 22.79 -9.03 -17.25
N LEU A 50 22.89 -7.74 -16.90
CA LEU A 50 22.59 -6.63 -17.78
C LEU A 50 23.57 -6.46 -18.95
N LEU A 51 24.71 -7.17 -18.97
CA LEU A 51 25.59 -7.25 -20.15
C LEU A 51 24.95 -8.07 -21.28
N ASN A 52 24.00 -8.95 -20.96
CA ASN A 52 23.23 -9.66 -21.97
C ASN A 52 22.08 -8.76 -22.44
N GLU A 53 22.02 -8.51 -23.75
CA GLU A 53 21.03 -7.61 -24.36
C GLU A 53 19.58 -8.04 -24.08
N SER A 54 19.29 -9.35 -24.09
CA SER A 54 17.96 -9.90 -23.79
C SER A 54 17.53 -9.70 -22.33
N MET A 55 18.49 -9.62 -21.43
CA MET A 55 18.27 -9.40 -20.00
C MET A 55 18.31 -7.91 -19.60
N ASN A 56 18.76 -7.04 -20.50
CA ASN A 56 18.87 -5.61 -20.24
C ASN A 56 17.52 -4.90 -20.48
N ASN A 57 16.54 -5.26 -19.67
CA ASN A 57 15.18 -4.72 -19.70
C ASN A 57 14.89 -3.79 -18.50
N ALA A 58 13.70 -3.19 -18.49
CA ALA A 58 13.29 -2.23 -17.46
C ALA A 58 13.26 -2.84 -16.05
N SER A 59 12.78 -4.08 -15.89
CA SER A 59 12.66 -4.73 -14.59
C SER A 59 14.03 -5.04 -14.00
N ASN A 60 14.91 -5.68 -14.76
CA ASN A 60 16.25 -6.06 -14.28
C ASN A 60 17.12 -4.84 -13.95
N ASN A 61 16.96 -3.72 -14.70
CA ASN A 61 17.59 -2.46 -14.32
C ASN A 61 17.02 -1.89 -13.01
N TYR A 62 15.72 -2.05 -12.77
CA TYR A 62 15.11 -1.63 -11.51
C TYR A 62 15.66 -2.45 -10.33
N ASP A 63 15.74 -3.77 -10.46
CA ASP A 63 16.26 -4.68 -9.43
C ASP A 63 17.76 -4.40 -9.13
N ALA A 64 18.55 -4.10 -10.17
CA ALA A 64 19.93 -3.63 -10.00
C ALA A 64 19.99 -2.30 -9.22
N GLY A 65 19.10 -1.37 -9.55
CA GLY A 65 18.98 -0.09 -8.86
C GLY A 65 18.62 -0.23 -7.38
N CYS A 66 17.64 -1.07 -7.05
CA CYS A 66 17.27 -1.39 -5.66
C CYS A 66 18.43 -2.04 -4.91
N SER A 67 19.13 -2.98 -5.54
CA SER A 67 20.29 -3.66 -4.93
C SER A 67 21.41 -2.67 -4.60
N TRP A 68 21.73 -1.73 -5.50
CA TRP A 68 22.72 -0.69 -5.25
C TRP A 68 22.26 0.35 -4.22
N ALA A 69 20.95 0.66 -4.15
CA ALA A 69 20.40 1.53 -3.13
C ALA A 69 20.59 0.92 -1.73
N GLN A 70 20.25 -0.36 -1.57
CA GLN A 70 20.42 -1.09 -0.33
C GLN A 70 21.91 -1.34 0.03
N ALA A 71 22.80 -1.45 -0.97
CA ALA A 71 24.26 -1.48 -0.79
C ALA A 71 24.87 -0.11 -0.45
N GLY A 72 24.05 0.96 -0.40
CA GLY A 72 24.50 2.31 -0.06
C GLY A 72 25.18 3.07 -1.20
N ASN A 73 25.13 2.57 -2.43
CA ASN A 73 25.74 3.23 -3.59
C ASN A 73 24.68 4.00 -4.40
N ALA A 74 24.35 5.20 -3.94
CA ALA A 74 23.34 6.05 -4.57
C ALA A 74 23.65 6.37 -6.06
N ASN A 75 24.92 6.52 -6.43
CA ASN A 75 25.28 6.85 -7.82
C ASN A 75 24.93 5.70 -8.76
N LYS A 76 25.29 4.47 -8.41
CA LYS A 76 24.92 3.30 -9.20
C LYS A 76 23.40 3.04 -9.15
N ALA A 77 22.77 3.23 -8.00
CA ALA A 77 21.33 3.11 -7.87
C ALA A 77 20.61 4.03 -8.87
N PHE A 78 20.90 5.31 -8.88
CA PHE A 78 20.31 6.26 -9.83
C PHE A 78 20.64 5.93 -11.29
N TYR A 79 21.86 5.45 -11.57
CA TYR A 79 22.22 5.03 -12.93
C TYR A 79 21.28 3.92 -13.44
N TYR A 80 21.10 2.86 -12.66
CA TYR A 80 20.25 1.73 -13.07
C TYR A 80 18.75 2.05 -13.02
N LEU A 81 18.28 2.81 -12.05
CA LEU A 81 16.88 3.27 -12.00
C LEU A 81 16.54 4.20 -13.18
N THR A 82 17.48 5.07 -13.58
CA THR A 82 17.30 5.93 -14.76
C THR A 82 17.27 5.08 -16.03
N ASN A 83 18.14 4.07 -16.14
CA ASN A 83 18.10 3.13 -17.26
C ASN A 83 16.77 2.35 -17.30
N ALA A 84 16.26 1.91 -16.14
CA ALA A 84 14.94 1.31 -16.05
C ALA A 84 13.85 2.23 -16.61
N ALA A 85 13.87 3.52 -16.22
CA ALA A 85 12.94 4.52 -16.73
C ALA A 85 13.07 4.71 -18.25
N HIS A 86 14.29 4.83 -18.80
CA HIS A 86 14.51 4.93 -20.25
C HIS A 86 14.05 3.68 -21.02
N LYS A 87 14.08 2.52 -20.40
CA LYS A 87 13.56 1.27 -20.95
C LYS A 87 12.04 1.10 -20.73
N GLY A 88 11.36 2.13 -20.25
CA GLY A 88 9.91 2.17 -20.12
C GLY A 88 9.35 1.64 -18.80
N TYR A 89 10.17 1.55 -17.74
CA TYR A 89 9.64 1.31 -16.39
C TYR A 89 8.58 2.37 -16.07
N SER A 90 7.40 1.92 -15.67
CA SER A 90 6.23 2.79 -15.52
C SER A 90 5.40 2.50 -14.25
N ASN A 91 5.93 1.70 -13.31
CA ASN A 91 5.20 1.42 -12.07
C ASN A 91 5.41 2.57 -11.07
N LEU A 92 4.63 3.64 -11.26
CA LEU A 92 4.74 4.88 -10.47
C LEU A 92 4.46 4.67 -8.97
N SER A 93 3.45 3.88 -8.65
CA SER A 93 3.13 3.59 -7.24
C SER A 93 4.23 2.77 -6.57
N HIS A 94 4.80 1.80 -7.30
CA HIS A 94 5.86 0.96 -6.76
C HIS A 94 7.10 1.78 -6.41
N ILE A 95 7.64 2.57 -7.35
CA ILE A 95 8.86 3.35 -7.07
C ILE A 95 8.69 4.32 -5.89
N LYS A 96 7.52 4.94 -5.74
CA LYS A 96 7.24 5.89 -4.66
C LYS A 96 7.09 5.22 -3.29
N MET A 97 6.65 3.95 -3.25
CA MET A 97 6.39 3.20 -2.01
C MET A 97 7.48 2.20 -1.67
N ASP A 98 8.44 2.00 -2.53
CA ASP A 98 9.49 1.00 -2.35
C ASP A 98 10.42 1.39 -1.20
N LYS A 99 10.40 0.57 -0.16
CA LYS A 99 11.20 0.79 1.05
C LYS A 99 12.70 0.71 0.79
N ASP A 100 13.09 0.01 -0.25
CA ASP A 100 14.48 -0.18 -0.63
C ASP A 100 15.10 1.10 -1.21
N LEU A 101 14.25 2.04 -1.65
CA LEU A 101 14.66 3.33 -2.23
C LEU A 101 14.53 4.52 -1.26
N LEU A 102 14.08 4.31 -0.02
CA LEU A 102 13.85 5.41 0.94
C LEU A 102 15.07 6.31 1.15
N LEU A 103 16.28 5.75 1.11
CA LEU A 103 17.52 6.51 1.26
C LEU A 103 17.78 7.47 0.08
N LEU A 104 17.16 7.21 -1.07
CA LEU A 104 17.29 8.05 -2.27
C LEU A 104 16.29 9.21 -2.31
N HIS A 105 15.21 9.16 -1.51
CA HIS A 105 14.15 10.17 -1.58
C HIS A 105 14.61 11.58 -1.23
N SER A 106 15.67 11.75 -0.41
CA SER A 106 16.24 13.05 -0.07
C SER A 106 17.32 13.54 -1.04
N ASP A 107 17.72 12.72 -2.03
CA ASP A 107 18.70 13.09 -3.06
C ASP A 107 18.04 13.97 -4.13
N ALA A 108 18.74 15.03 -4.56
CA ALA A 108 18.23 15.98 -5.57
C ALA A 108 17.83 15.32 -6.92
N ARG A 109 18.38 14.14 -7.24
CA ARG A 109 18.07 13.37 -8.45
C ARG A 109 16.73 12.64 -8.40
N TRP A 110 16.21 12.42 -7.19
CA TRP A 110 14.98 11.65 -6.99
C TRP A 110 13.79 12.20 -7.77
N GLN A 111 13.58 13.51 -7.67
CA GLN A 111 12.45 14.15 -8.34
C GLN A 111 12.51 13.94 -9.87
N GLY A 112 13.67 14.11 -10.50
CA GLY A 112 13.84 13.89 -11.94
C GLY A 112 13.60 12.44 -12.36
N LEU A 113 14.00 11.46 -11.53
CA LEU A 113 13.71 10.05 -11.77
C LEU A 113 12.20 9.76 -11.72
N VAL A 114 11.51 10.29 -10.71
CA VAL A 114 10.06 10.14 -10.57
C VAL A 114 9.32 10.78 -11.75
N GLU A 115 9.77 11.93 -12.25
CA GLU A 115 9.20 12.59 -13.43
C GLU A 115 9.32 11.74 -14.69
N LEU A 116 10.49 11.11 -14.94
CA LEU A 116 10.68 10.19 -16.07
C LEU A 116 9.71 9.00 -16.01
N ILE A 117 9.57 8.41 -14.84
CA ILE A 117 8.65 7.26 -14.63
C ILE A 117 7.19 7.71 -14.73
N THR A 118 6.86 8.90 -14.22
CA THR A 118 5.53 9.49 -14.39
C THR A 118 5.19 9.70 -15.87
N ALA A 119 6.13 10.20 -16.67
CA ALA A 119 5.93 10.34 -18.11
C ALA A 119 5.65 9.00 -18.81
N ASN A 120 6.35 7.94 -18.41
CA ASN A 120 6.08 6.58 -18.91
C ASN A 120 4.72 6.06 -18.46
N TYR A 121 4.33 6.33 -17.21
CA TYR A 121 3.04 5.95 -16.67
C TYR A 121 1.88 6.62 -17.43
N LEU A 122 1.99 7.93 -17.69
CA LEU A 122 0.99 8.71 -18.41
C LEU A 122 0.76 8.22 -19.84
N LYS A 123 1.80 7.75 -20.54
CA LYS A 123 1.64 7.15 -21.87
C LYS A 123 0.70 5.94 -21.88
N LYS A 124 0.67 5.19 -20.78
CA LYS A 124 -0.18 4.00 -20.60
C LYS A 124 -1.51 4.32 -19.92
N ASN A 125 -1.58 5.43 -19.18
CA ASN A 125 -2.70 5.83 -18.35
C ASN A 125 -3.07 7.29 -18.61
N PRO A 126 -3.68 7.61 -19.76
CA PRO A 126 -3.97 9.01 -20.14
C PRO A 126 -5.03 9.69 -19.26
N SER A 127 -5.81 8.92 -18.49
CA SER A 127 -6.80 9.44 -17.54
C SER A 127 -6.19 9.86 -16.19
N TYR A 128 -4.89 9.60 -15.97
CA TYR A 128 -4.24 9.91 -14.70
C TYR A 128 -4.05 11.41 -14.50
N ASN A 129 -4.63 11.93 -13.42
CA ASN A 129 -4.53 13.34 -13.04
C ASN A 129 -3.38 13.54 -12.05
N VAL A 130 -2.21 13.92 -12.57
CA VAL A 130 -0.98 14.10 -11.77
C VAL A 130 -1.18 15.11 -10.64
N GLN A 131 -1.88 16.21 -10.89
CA GLN A 131 -2.08 17.27 -9.89
C GLN A 131 -2.88 16.76 -8.70
N VAL A 132 -4.04 16.15 -8.97
CA VAL A 132 -4.91 15.62 -7.92
C VAL A 132 -4.25 14.42 -7.22
N ALA A 133 -3.54 13.57 -7.96
CA ALA A 133 -2.81 12.44 -7.40
C ALA A 133 -1.73 12.90 -6.42
N ASN A 134 -0.92 13.90 -6.78
CA ASN A 134 0.10 14.47 -5.88
C ASN A 134 -0.53 15.10 -4.63
N GLN A 135 -1.64 15.82 -4.78
CA GLN A 135 -2.34 16.42 -3.65
C GLN A 135 -2.88 15.34 -2.68
N LEU A 136 -3.42 14.25 -3.21
CA LEU A 136 -3.90 13.12 -2.40
C LEU A 136 -2.73 12.33 -1.78
N GLU A 137 -1.59 12.26 -2.43
CA GLU A 137 -0.37 11.67 -1.87
C GLU A 137 0.12 12.45 -0.65
N GLU A 138 0.13 13.79 -0.71
CA GLU A 138 0.42 14.63 0.45
C GLU A 138 -0.60 14.41 1.59
N VAL A 139 -1.88 14.27 1.25
CA VAL A 139 -2.93 13.90 2.20
C VAL A 139 -2.61 12.57 2.86
N PHE A 140 -2.24 11.54 2.08
CA PHE A 140 -1.88 10.22 2.59
C PHE A 140 -0.71 10.26 3.58
N HIS A 141 0.37 10.97 3.23
CA HIS A 141 1.52 11.11 4.12
C HIS A 141 1.18 11.87 5.41
N ARG A 142 0.40 12.93 5.31
CA ARG A 142 -0.05 13.72 6.45
C ARG A 142 -0.96 12.93 7.37
N GLU A 143 -1.86 12.12 6.77
CA GLU A 143 -2.79 11.22 7.46
C GLU A 143 -2.07 10.20 8.35
N ASN A 144 -0.95 9.67 7.88
CA ASN A 144 -0.20 8.63 8.58
C ASN A 144 0.83 9.20 9.58
N LYS A 145 1.41 10.37 9.32
CA LYS A 145 2.56 10.93 10.06
C LYS A 145 2.37 10.89 11.58
N TYR A 146 1.32 11.52 12.06
CA TYR A 146 1.11 11.64 13.52
C TYR A 146 0.46 10.39 14.12
N ARG A 147 -0.24 9.58 13.34
CA ARG A 147 -0.80 8.29 13.79
C ARG A 147 0.29 7.29 14.12
N VAL A 148 1.33 7.19 13.29
CA VAL A 148 2.48 6.31 13.56
C VAL A 148 3.22 6.73 14.83
N ILE A 149 3.41 8.04 15.03
CA ILE A 149 4.05 8.58 16.23
C ILE A 149 3.15 8.33 17.46
N LEU A 150 1.86 8.63 17.37
CA LEU A 150 0.89 8.40 18.44
C LEU A 150 0.84 6.94 18.87
N ASP A 151 0.79 6.00 17.92
CA ASP A 151 0.81 4.57 18.20
C ASP A 151 2.07 4.16 18.98
N SER A 152 3.22 4.66 18.58
CA SER A 152 4.49 4.41 19.27
C SER A 152 4.52 4.99 20.67
N VAL A 153 4.02 6.22 20.85
CA VAL A 153 3.95 6.90 22.15
C VAL A 153 2.96 6.19 23.09
N VAL A 154 1.81 5.80 22.57
CA VAL A 154 0.80 5.08 23.36
C VAL A 154 1.31 3.72 23.82
N LYS A 155 2.02 2.99 22.97
CA LYS A 155 2.66 1.72 23.35
C LYS A 155 3.71 1.88 24.45
N ALA A 156 4.46 2.97 24.42
CA ALA A 156 5.52 3.24 25.40
C ALA A 156 4.98 3.83 26.72
N ASN A 157 4.04 4.76 26.66
CA ASN A 157 3.68 5.64 27.77
C ASN A 157 2.18 5.59 28.17
N GLY A 158 1.35 4.86 27.40
CA GLY A 158 -0.10 4.80 27.59
C GLY A 158 -0.86 6.02 27.04
N TRP A 159 -2.17 5.86 26.90
CA TRP A 159 -3.09 6.87 26.34
C TRP A 159 -3.19 8.15 27.20
N GLU A 160 -3.05 8.03 28.52
CA GLU A 160 -3.19 9.16 29.45
C GLU A 160 -1.95 10.05 29.54
N SER A 161 -0.86 9.67 28.90
CA SER A 161 0.39 10.46 28.89
C SER A 161 0.19 11.82 28.22
N SER A 162 0.90 12.83 28.70
CA SER A 162 0.89 14.17 28.09
C SER A 162 1.32 14.14 26.63
N GLN A 163 2.28 13.30 26.29
CA GLN A 163 2.76 13.10 24.92
C GLN A 163 1.66 12.50 24.01
N ALA A 164 0.94 11.48 24.49
CA ALA A 164 -0.18 10.91 23.72
C ALA A 164 -1.27 11.97 23.44
N LYS A 165 -1.57 12.83 24.42
CA LYS A 165 -2.52 13.94 24.24
C LYS A 165 -2.07 14.93 23.17
N ILE A 166 -0.79 15.35 23.18
CA ILE A 166 -0.23 16.27 22.16
C ILE A 166 -0.34 15.66 20.76
N PHE A 167 0.06 14.40 20.58
CA PHE A 167 -0.03 13.77 19.25
C PHE A 167 -1.46 13.45 18.82
N SER A 168 -2.37 13.16 19.77
CA SER A 168 -3.80 13.03 19.49
C SER A 168 -4.40 14.35 18.98
N ASP A 169 -4.00 15.49 19.54
CA ASP A 169 -4.40 16.81 19.05
C ASP A 169 -3.83 17.09 17.66
N SER A 170 -2.58 16.70 17.40
CA SER A 170 -1.96 16.81 16.08
C SER A 170 -2.69 15.97 15.04
N VAL A 171 -3.11 14.73 15.39
CA VAL A 171 -3.95 13.89 14.53
C VAL A 171 -5.27 14.58 14.22
N ARG A 172 -6.00 15.06 15.22
CA ARG A 172 -7.28 15.78 15.02
C ARG A 172 -7.16 17.01 14.12
N TYR A 173 -6.09 17.78 14.32
CA TYR A 173 -5.81 18.95 13.49
C TYR A 173 -5.57 18.57 12.04
N THR A 174 -4.72 17.58 11.78
CA THR A 174 -4.43 17.11 10.41
C THR A 174 -5.64 16.48 9.75
N ASP A 175 -6.45 15.72 10.49
CA ASP A 175 -7.72 15.14 9.99
C ASP A 175 -8.66 16.24 9.49
N SER A 176 -8.76 17.36 10.21
CA SER A 176 -9.62 18.48 9.81
C SER A 176 -9.17 19.15 8.51
N ILE A 177 -7.85 19.25 8.29
CA ILE A 177 -7.28 19.78 7.03
C ILE A 177 -7.50 18.80 5.89
N ASN A 178 -7.15 17.53 6.11
CA ASN A 178 -7.28 16.49 5.11
C ASN A 178 -8.72 16.31 4.65
N LEU A 179 -9.69 16.38 5.60
CA LEU A 179 -11.10 16.29 5.28
C LEU A 179 -11.56 17.41 4.32
N LYS A 180 -11.14 18.65 4.55
CA LYS A 180 -11.49 19.78 3.66
C LYS A 180 -10.95 19.55 2.25
N ILE A 181 -9.71 19.11 2.12
CA ILE A 181 -9.08 18.83 0.83
C ILE A 181 -9.83 17.71 0.10
N VAL A 182 -10.09 16.59 0.79
CA VAL A 182 -10.79 15.45 0.20
C VAL A 182 -12.22 15.79 -0.18
N GLN A 183 -12.92 16.58 0.64
CA GLN A 183 -14.28 17.06 0.30
C GLN A 183 -14.28 17.90 -0.96
N GLN A 184 -13.34 18.84 -1.10
CA GLN A 184 -13.22 19.65 -2.31
C GLN A 184 -12.96 18.76 -3.55
N ILE A 185 -12.00 17.83 -3.47
CA ILE A 185 -11.71 16.90 -4.57
C ILE A 185 -12.96 16.09 -4.96
N ILE A 186 -13.69 15.58 -3.97
CA ILE A 186 -14.91 14.80 -4.23
C ILE A 186 -16.03 15.67 -4.81
N GLU A 187 -16.15 16.91 -4.39
CA GLU A 187 -17.16 17.85 -4.93
C GLU A 187 -16.85 18.21 -6.39
N GLU A 188 -15.59 18.39 -6.75
CA GLU A 188 -15.16 18.75 -8.10
C GLU A 188 -15.18 17.57 -9.08
N HIS A 189 -14.85 16.37 -8.61
CA HIS A 189 -14.55 15.23 -9.48
C HIS A 189 -15.38 13.98 -9.20
N GLY A 190 -16.15 13.93 -8.12
CA GLY A 190 -16.73 12.71 -7.60
C GLY A 190 -15.67 11.79 -6.98
N TRP A 191 -16.00 10.51 -6.77
CA TRP A 191 -15.03 9.52 -6.29
C TRP A 191 -14.09 9.11 -7.42
N LEU A 192 -12.77 9.30 -7.21
CA LEU A 192 -11.75 9.00 -8.19
C LEU A 192 -11.17 7.60 -7.98
N GLY A 193 -11.08 6.83 -9.06
CA GLY A 193 -10.50 5.49 -9.06
C GLY A 193 -8.97 5.49 -9.21
N VAL A 194 -8.39 4.30 -9.08
CA VAL A 194 -6.92 4.09 -9.19
C VAL A 194 -6.38 4.55 -10.54
N GLU A 195 -7.16 4.44 -11.61
CA GLU A 195 -6.81 4.88 -12.96
C GLU A 195 -6.60 6.39 -13.06
N THR A 196 -7.25 7.17 -12.16
CA THR A 196 -7.20 8.64 -12.17
C THR A 196 -6.19 9.19 -11.16
N VAL A 197 -6.09 8.62 -9.97
CA VAL A 197 -5.26 9.17 -8.88
C VAL A 197 -4.23 8.20 -8.32
N GLY A 198 -4.10 7.04 -8.90
CA GLY A 198 -3.21 5.98 -8.42
C GLY A 198 -3.70 5.33 -7.12
N THR A 199 -3.00 4.27 -6.72
CA THR A 199 -3.36 3.51 -5.51
C THR A 199 -3.28 4.36 -4.25
N ILE A 200 -2.22 5.17 -4.10
CA ILE A 200 -2.02 6.03 -2.92
C ILE A 200 -3.15 7.06 -2.81
N GLY A 201 -3.49 7.73 -3.92
CA GLY A 201 -4.57 8.73 -3.93
C GLY A 201 -5.93 8.12 -3.61
N ASN A 202 -6.24 6.95 -4.18
CA ASN A 202 -7.50 6.25 -3.90
C ASN A 202 -7.60 5.80 -2.42
N VAL A 203 -6.51 5.29 -1.85
CA VAL A 203 -6.45 4.94 -0.42
C VAL A 203 -6.56 6.19 0.46
N ALA A 204 -5.97 7.34 0.07
CA ALA A 204 -6.08 8.58 0.83
C ALA A 204 -7.54 9.07 0.93
N LEU A 205 -8.30 9.03 -0.19
CA LEU A 205 -9.74 9.35 -0.19
C LEU A 205 -10.50 8.48 0.83
N PHE A 206 -10.26 7.17 0.81
CA PHE A 206 -10.87 6.22 1.74
C PHE A 206 -10.49 6.52 3.19
N MET A 207 -9.19 6.65 3.50
CA MET A 207 -8.70 6.83 4.87
C MET A 207 -9.27 8.07 5.54
N VAL A 208 -9.34 9.19 4.81
CA VAL A 208 -9.86 10.45 5.36
C VAL A 208 -11.34 10.34 5.72
N ILE A 209 -12.16 9.70 4.87
CA ILE A 209 -13.56 9.45 5.19
C ILE A 209 -13.70 8.44 6.35
N GLN A 210 -12.92 7.37 6.33
CA GLN A 210 -12.89 6.32 7.36
C GLN A 210 -12.53 6.87 8.75
N HIS A 211 -11.67 7.87 8.83
CA HIS A 211 -11.22 8.48 10.09
C HIS A 211 -12.07 9.66 10.53
N SER A 212 -13.00 10.10 9.70
CA SER A 212 -13.92 11.21 10.02
C SER A 212 -15.01 10.81 11.02
N GLY A 213 -15.78 11.79 11.46
CA GLY A 213 -16.95 11.60 12.31
C GLY A 213 -18.05 10.80 11.62
N ILE A 214 -18.97 10.21 12.41
CA ILE A 214 -20.04 9.33 11.91
C ILE A 214 -20.92 10.03 10.85
N GLU A 215 -21.20 11.32 11.01
CA GLU A 215 -22.03 12.06 10.06
C GLU A 215 -21.37 12.18 8.68
N ILE A 216 -20.06 12.39 8.64
CA ILE A 216 -19.28 12.40 7.39
C ILE A 216 -19.23 11.01 6.77
N GLN A 217 -18.98 9.99 7.56
CA GLN A 217 -18.98 8.61 7.10
C GLN A 217 -20.32 8.24 6.44
N LYS A 218 -21.44 8.54 7.09
CA LYS A 218 -22.80 8.28 6.57
C LYS A 218 -23.11 9.11 5.32
N ARG A 219 -22.67 10.37 5.29
CA ARG A 219 -22.87 11.26 4.13
C ARG A 219 -22.20 10.72 2.87
N TYR A 220 -20.97 10.21 3.00
CA TYR A 220 -20.21 9.73 1.84
C TYR A 220 -20.41 8.25 1.53
N PHE A 221 -21.00 7.47 2.43
CA PHE A 221 -21.21 6.03 2.25
C PHE A 221 -21.95 5.68 0.93
N PRO A 222 -23.06 6.33 0.53
CA PRO A 222 -23.73 6.03 -0.74
C PRO A 222 -22.85 6.30 -1.97
N LEU A 223 -22.00 7.33 -1.93
CA LEU A 223 -21.06 7.63 -3.00
C LEU A 223 -19.97 6.53 -3.09
N MET A 224 -19.50 6.05 -1.94
CA MET A 224 -18.52 4.97 -1.86
C MET A 224 -19.11 3.63 -2.32
N GLU A 225 -20.38 3.34 -2.02
CA GLU A 225 -21.08 2.18 -2.57
C GLU A 225 -21.13 2.22 -4.10
N LYS A 226 -21.47 3.38 -4.67
CA LYS A 226 -21.46 3.59 -6.12
C LYS A 226 -20.04 3.38 -6.67
N ALA A 227 -19.04 3.97 -6.04
CA ALA A 227 -17.64 3.83 -6.46
C ALA A 227 -17.16 2.37 -6.41
N ALA A 228 -17.55 1.58 -5.40
CA ALA A 228 -17.24 0.16 -5.31
C ALA A 228 -17.91 -0.66 -6.42
N LYS A 229 -19.16 -0.35 -6.78
CA LYS A 229 -19.85 -0.96 -7.92
C LYS A 229 -19.19 -0.63 -9.27
N GLU A 230 -18.59 0.55 -9.38
CA GLU A 230 -17.86 1.02 -10.56
C GLU A 230 -16.36 0.57 -10.56
N ASN A 231 -15.93 -0.25 -9.61
CA ASN A 231 -14.53 -0.67 -9.39
C ASN A 231 -13.55 0.50 -9.16
N LYS A 232 -14.04 1.65 -8.72
CA LYS A 232 -13.24 2.81 -8.32
C LYS A 232 -12.81 2.80 -6.86
N LEU A 233 -13.38 1.91 -6.06
CA LEU A 233 -13.05 1.68 -4.65
C LEU A 233 -13.04 0.18 -4.39
N GLU A 234 -12.03 -0.28 -3.64
CA GLU A 234 -11.98 -1.66 -3.18
C GLU A 234 -13.18 -2.01 -2.29
N LYS A 235 -13.84 -3.13 -2.57
CA LYS A 235 -14.98 -3.60 -1.78
C LYS A 235 -14.61 -3.83 -0.31
N SER A 236 -13.37 -4.23 -0.06
CA SER A 236 -12.82 -4.39 1.29
C SER A 236 -12.83 -3.07 2.07
N HIS A 237 -12.48 -1.95 1.44
CA HIS A 237 -12.53 -0.63 2.06
C HIS A 237 -13.97 -0.22 2.42
N LEU A 238 -14.91 -0.46 1.51
CA LEU A 238 -16.33 -0.20 1.79
C LEU A 238 -16.84 -1.03 2.97
N ALA A 239 -16.48 -2.32 3.03
CA ALA A 239 -16.84 -3.23 4.12
C ALA A 239 -16.30 -2.76 5.49
N LEU A 240 -15.05 -2.26 5.52
CA LEU A 240 -14.47 -1.69 6.75
C LEU A 240 -15.24 -0.46 7.24
N LEU A 241 -15.68 0.40 6.33
CA LEU A 241 -16.46 1.59 6.67
C LEU A 241 -17.87 1.22 7.12
N GLU A 242 -18.52 0.25 6.46
CA GLU A 242 -19.84 -0.23 6.83
C GLU A 242 -19.87 -0.77 8.26
N ASP A 243 -18.92 -1.65 8.60
CA ASP A 243 -18.80 -2.17 9.97
C ASP A 243 -18.59 -1.06 11.00
N ARG A 244 -17.78 -0.04 10.66
CA ARG A 244 -17.53 1.10 11.54
C ARG A 244 -18.78 1.94 11.77
N ILE A 245 -19.56 2.21 10.74
CA ILE A 245 -20.84 2.92 10.86
C ILE A 245 -21.80 2.11 11.73
N ARG A 246 -21.97 0.82 11.43
CA ARG A 246 -22.87 -0.08 12.18
C ARG A 246 -22.47 -0.15 13.65
N MET A 247 -21.19 -0.31 13.95
CA MET A 247 -20.67 -0.32 15.32
C MET A 247 -20.99 0.98 16.06
N LYS A 248 -20.78 2.14 15.42
CA LYS A 248 -21.08 3.45 16.03
C LYS A 248 -22.59 3.67 16.23
N GLU A 249 -23.45 3.03 15.44
CA GLU A 249 -24.90 3.02 15.61
C GLU A 249 -25.40 1.96 16.61
N GLY A 250 -24.50 1.23 17.27
CA GLY A 250 -24.85 0.16 18.21
C GLY A 250 -25.38 -1.11 17.54
N LYS A 251 -25.23 -1.24 16.22
CA LYS A 251 -25.61 -2.43 15.44
C LYS A 251 -24.49 -3.45 15.41
N LYS A 252 -24.86 -4.71 15.12
CA LYS A 252 -23.87 -5.76 14.84
C LYS A 252 -23.14 -5.46 13.55
N GLN A 253 -21.83 -5.70 13.52
CA GLN A 253 -21.03 -5.61 12.30
C GLN A 253 -21.28 -6.81 11.36
N ILE A 254 -21.00 -6.65 10.09
CA ILE A 254 -21.22 -7.67 9.04
C ILE A 254 -19.98 -8.52 8.83
N TYR A 255 -18.82 -7.87 8.80
CA TYR A 255 -17.54 -8.48 8.40
C TYR A 255 -16.58 -8.75 9.56
N GLY A 256 -16.89 -8.26 10.77
CA GLY A 256 -16.00 -8.44 11.92
C GLY A 256 -14.68 -7.69 11.80
N SER A 257 -14.72 -6.41 11.39
CA SER A 257 -13.52 -5.59 11.22
C SER A 257 -13.23 -4.66 12.40
N GLN A 258 -14.19 -4.43 13.30
CA GLN A 258 -14.06 -3.51 14.41
C GLN A 258 -13.82 -4.25 15.73
N LEU A 259 -12.85 -3.77 16.49
CA LEU A 259 -12.41 -4.34 17.75
C LEU A 259 -12.61 -3.34 18.88
N LYS A 260 -12.76 -3.85 20.10
CA LYS A 260 -12.74 -3.09 21.35
C LYS A 260 -11.75 -3.71 22.31
N TRP A 261 -11.13 -2.85 23.10
CA TRP A 261 -10.29 -3.30 24.20
C TRP A 261 -11.16 -3.72 25.41
N ASN A 262 -10.94 -4.91 25.93
CA ASN A 262 -11.57 -5.38 27.17
C ASN A 262 -10.64 -5.14 28.35
N GLU A 263 -10.94 -4.11 29.15
CA GLU A 263 -10.12 -3.72 30.31
C GLU A 263 -9.97 -4.82 31.37
N LYS A 264 -11.01 -5.63 31.57
CA LYS A 264 -10.98 -6.70 32.57
C LYS A 264 -10.10 -7.87 32.15
N LYS A 265 -10.17 -8.24 30.88
CA LYS A 265 -9.43 -9.39 30.32
C LYS A 265 -8.06 -8.98 29.75
N LYS A 266 -7.81 -7.67 29.57
CA LYS A 266 -6.60 -7.14 28.92
C LYS A 266 -6.34 -7.71 27.51
N ILE A 267 -7.41 -7.86 26.74
CA ILE A 267 -7.38 -8.37 25.36
C ILE A 267 -8.28 -7.55 24.45
N ASN A 268 -8.00 -7.60 23.14
CA ASN A 268 -8.95 -7.15 22.14
C ASN A 268 -10.08 -8.15 21.95
N GLU A 269 -11.29 -7.68 21.73
CA GLU A 269 -12.47 -8.48 21.41
C GLU A 269 -13.20 -7.86 20.21
N PHE A 270 -13.83 -8.69 19.39
CA PHE A 270 -14.72 -8.19 18.35
C PHE A 270 -15.97 -7.53 18.96
N TYR A 271 -16.42 -6.44 18.34
CA TYR A 271 -17.83 -6.05 18.51
C TYR A 271 -18.74 -7.17 17.98
N PRO A 272 -20.00 -7.29 18.46
CA PRO A 272 -20.90 -8.34 17.99
C PRO A 272 -21.00 -8.40 16.47
N ILE A 273 -20.91 -9.62 15.92
CA ILE A 273 -21.00 -9.89 14.49
C ILE A 273 -22.38 -10.45 14.17
N GLU A 274 -22.98 -10.01 13.07
CA GLU A 274 -24.23 -10.54 12.54
C GLU A 274 -23.96 -11.85 11.81
N ASP A 275 -24.77 -12.87 12.07
CA ASP A 275 -24.63 -14.19 11.44
C ASP A 275 -23.16 -14.67 11.38
N GLU A 276 -22.59 -14.88 12.54
CA GLU A 276 -21.17 -15.17 12.73
C GLU A 276 -20.69 -16.43 11.98
N LYS A 277 -21.59 -17.43 11.79
CA LYS A 277 -21.29 -18.64 11.02
C LYS A 277 -20.87 -18.35 9.58
N ASN A 278 -21.48 -17.37 8.95
CA ASN A 278 -21.26 -17.03 7.55
C ASN A 278 -20.31 -15.84 7.35
N VAL A 279 -19.62 -15.40 8.42
CA VAL A 279 -18.74 -14.21 8.34
C VAL A 279 -17.63 -14.37 7.31
N ASN A 280 -17.01 -15.54 7.20
CA ASN A 280 -15.93 -15.78 6.24
C ASN A 280 -16.41 -15.80 4.79
N ILE A 281 -17.65 -16.23 4.53
CA ILE A 281 -18.25 -16.15 3.18
C ILE A 281 -18.35 -14.66 2.78
N ARG A 282 -18.94 -13.82 3.63
CA ARG A 282 -19.07 -12.38 3.37
C ARG A 282 -17.73 -11.68 3.23
N ARG A 283 -16.74 -12.06 4.05
CA ARG A 283 -15.37 -11.52 3.98
C ARG A 283 -14.71 -11.85 2.64
N GLN A 284 -14.84 -13.08 2.18
CA GLN A 284 -14.32 -13.52 0.88
C GLN A 284 -14.94 -12.74 -0.29
N GLU A 285 -16.26 -12.51 -0.27
CA GLU A 285 -16.99 -11.76 -1.32
C GLU A 285 -16.49 -10.32 -1.51
N VAL A 286 -15.94 -9.74 -0.45
CA VAL A 286 -15.38 -8.37 -0.47
C VAL A 286 -13.85 -8.32 -0.47
N GLY A 287 -13.17 -9.47 -0.61
CA GLY A 287 -11.71 -9.54 -0.66
C GLY A 287 -11.02 -9.37 0.70
N LEU A 288 -11.71 -9.62 1.81
CA LEU A 288 -11.11 -9.65 3.14
C LEU A 288 -10.56 -11.04 3.46
N GLU A 289 -9.44 -11.11 4.16
CA GLU A 289 -8.89 -12.37 4.68
C GLU A 289 -9.86 -13.06 5.66
N PRO A 290 -9.76 -14.38 5.90
CA PRO A 290 -10.55 -15.06 6.91
C PRO A 290 -10.44 -14.40 8.29
N ILE A 291 -11.55 -14.37 9.06
CA ILE A 291 -11.60 -13.66 10.33
C ILE A 291 -10.60 -14.18 11.35
N GLU A 292 -10.28 -15.49 11.31
CA GLU A 292 -9.29 -16.13 12.17
C GLU A 292 -7.89 -15.57 11.91
N SER A 293 -7.53 -15.37 10.64
CA SER A 293 -6.26 -14.75 10.22
C SER A 293 -6.19 -13.28 10.66
N TYR A 294 -7.30 -12.56 10.50
CA TYR A 294 -7.42 -11.19 10.96
C TYR A 294 -7.29 -11.09 12.49
N ALA A 295 -8.02 -11.92 13.23
CA ALA A 295 -8.02 -11.98 14.69
C ALA A 295 -6.60 -12.22 15.26
N LYS A 296 -5.85 -13.13 14.65
CA LYS A 296 -4.48 -13.46 15.06
C LYS A 296 -3.54 -12.25 15.04
N LYS A 297 -3.73 -11.28 14.13
CA LYS A 297 -2.92 -10.04 14.06
C LYS A 297 -3.08 -9.16 15.31
N PHE A 298 -4.19 -9.33 16.04
CA PHE A 298 -4.52 -8.58 17.25
C PHE A 298 -4.43 -9.42 18.53
N GLY A 299 -3.83 -10.62 18.44
CA GLY A 299 -3.67 -11.52 19.57
C GLY A 299 -4.99 -12.18 20.05
N ILE A 300 -6.02 -12.20 19.19
CA ILE A 300 -7.31 -12.82 19.50
C ILE A 300 -7.30 -14.26 19.02
N ASN A 301 -7.51 -15.20 19.94
CA ASN A 301 -7.81 -16.59 19.59
C ASN A 301 -9.30 -16.69 19.25
N TYR A 302 -9.62 -16.67 17.96
CA TYR A 302 -10.98 -16.69 17.45
C TYR A 302 -11.26 -18.02 16.75
N GLU A 303 -12.32 -18.68 17.20
CA GLU A 303 -12.88 -19.86 16.56
C GLU A 303 -14.25 -19.49 16.02
N SER A 304 -14.42 -19.59 14.69
CA SER A 304 -15.71 -19.34 14.06
C SER A 304 -16.75 -20.34 14.60
N LYS A 305 -17.92 -19.86 15.00
CA LYS A 305 -19.01 -20.73 15.42
C LYS A 305 -19.46 -21.58 14.23
N LYS A 306 -19.33 -22.90 14.38
CA LYS A 306 -19.82 -23.86 13.37
C LYS A 306 -21.35 -23.88 13.29
#